data_78c90161c0142a8c29dbfad3ba93bc2d
#
_entry.id   78c90161c0142a8c29dbfad3ba93bc2d
#
_cell.length_a   1.000
_cell.length_b   1.000
_cell.length_c   1.000
_cell.angle_alpha   90.00
_cell.angle_beta   90.00
_cell.angle_gamma   90.00
#
_symmetry.space_group_name_H-M   'P 1'
#
loop_
_entity.id
_entity.type
_entity.pdbx_description
1 polymer ?
#
loop_
_entity_poly.entity_id
_entity_poly.type
_entity_poly.pdbx_seq_one_letter_code
_entity_poly.pdbx_strand_id
1 'polypeptide(L)'
;MCAALGDGHGGEAFYRWFAERSSAEQVTRDIESIPAAQTRMDQWEAQILARVMHKAECIFVTGEENRELIETMHMRWAPNVDAALCMAKERLGADASVTVIPDGVGVIVREGEA
;
A
#
# COMPACT_ATOMS: atom_id res chain seq x y z
N MET A 1 0.57 7.86 -0.77
CA MET A 1 -0.72 7.91 -0.03
C MET A 1 -0.52 8.70 1.25
N CYS A 2 -1.47 9.55 1.63
CA CYS A 2 -1.39 10.39 2.83
C CYS A 2 -2.59 10.07 3.73
N ALA A 3 -2.34 9.63 4.95
CA ALA A 3 -3.39 9.33 5.93
C ALA A 3 -2.85 9.39 7.37
N ALA A 4 -3.69 9.78 8.30
CA ALA A 4 -3.31 9.87 9.71
C ALA A 4 -3.19 8.50 10.40
N LEU A 5 -3.87 7.47 9.90
CA LEU A 5 -3.91 6.12 10.47
C LEU A 5 -4.31 6.09 11.97
N GLY A 6 -5.33 6.88 12.35
CA GLY A 6 -5.78 6.97 13.73
C GLY A 6 -6.19 5.65 14.37
N ASP A 7 -6.64 4.69 13.54
CA ASP A 7 -7.03 3.33 13.94
C ASP A 7 -5.94 2.28 13.64
N GLY A 8 -4.70 2.71 13.41
CA GLY A 8 -3.58 1.83 13.08
C GLY A 8 -3.78 1.11 11.74
N HIS A 9 -3.58 -0.22 11.74
CA HIS A 9 -3.68 -1.06 10.53
C HIS A 9 -5.12 -1.43 10.14
N GLY A 10 -6.12 -1.02 10.89
CA GLY A 10 -7.54 -1.27 10.64
C GLY A 10 -8.01 -2.69 11.01
N GLY A 11 -7.26 -3.73 10.72
CA GLY A 11 -7.63 -5.11 11.02
C GLY A 11 -6.41 -6.01 11.25
N GLU A 12 -6.40 -6.73 12.39
CA GLU A 12 -5.29 -7.64 12.76
C GLU A 12 -5.08 -8.74 11.72
N ALA A 13 -6.16 -9.34 11.21
CA ALA A 13 -6.08 -10.41 10.23
C ALA A 13 -5.46 -9.92 8.91
N PHE A 14 -5.82 -8.73 8.46
CA PHE A 14 -5.23 -8.07 7.29
C PHE A 14 -3.74 -7.77 7.49
N TYR A 15 -3.37 -7.16 8.62
CA TYR A 15 -1.99 -6.82 8.95
C TYR A 15 -1.09 -8.06 8.97
N ARG A 16 -1.54 -9.15 9.59
CA ARG A 16 -0.76 -10.40 9.71
C ARG A 16 -0.45 -11.06 8.36
N TRP A 17 -1.27 -10.82 7.33
CA TRP A 17 -0.95 -11.29 5.98
C TRP A 17 0.40 -10.76 5.48
N PHE A 18 0.76 -9.54 5.86
CA PHE A 18 2.04 -8.93 5.48
C PHE A 18 3.12 -9.14 6.55
N ALA A 19 2.80 -8.95 7.81
CA ALA A 19 3.76 -9.02 8.91
C ALA A 19 4.39 -10.42 9.08
N GLU A 20 3.66 -11.48 8.75
CA GLU A 20 4.13 -12.87 8.85
C GLU A 20 4.83 -13.36 7.57
N ARG A 21 5.03 -12.51 6.58
CA ARG A 21 5.63 -12.86 5.27
C ARG A 21 6.72 -11.89 4.89
N SER A 22 7.65 -12.35 4.08
CA SER A 22 8.84 -11.58 3.71
C SER A 22 8.61 -10.59 2.57
N SER A 23 7.50 -10.71 1.83
CA SER A 23 7.21 -9.83 0.69
C SER A 23 5.76 -9.94 0.20
N ALA A 24 5.31 -8.97 -0.60
CA ALA A 24 4.02 -9.02 -1.28
C ALA A 24 3.89 -10.22 -2.24
N GLU A 25 5.00 -10.65 -2.85
CA GLU A 25 5.02 -11.84 -3.71
C GLU A 25 4.72 -13.11 -2.90
N GLN A 26 5.25 -13.21 -1.68
CA GLN A 26 4.95 -14.34 -0.80
C GLN A 26 3.49 -14.31 -0.36
N VAL A 27 2.95 -13.13 -0.01
CA VAL A 27 1.52 -12.97 0.29
C VAL A 27 0.65 -13.51 -0.86
N THR A 28 0.96 -13.11 -2.10
CA THR A 28 0.22 -13.56 -3.28
C THR A 28 0.28 -15.08 -3.44
N ARG A 29 1.47 -15.68 -3.41
CA ARG A 29 1.65 -17.13 -3.56
C ARG A 29 0.88 -17.92 -2.49
N ASP A 30 0.96 -17.47 -1.25
CA ASP A 30 0.28 -18.14 -0.14
C ASP A 30 -1.24 -18.07 -0.30
N ILE A 31 -1.77 -16.91 -0.70
CA ILE A 31 -3.21 -16.72 -0.96
C ILE A 31 -3.67 -17.63 -2.11
N GLU A 32 -2.93 -17.67 -3.21
CA GLU A 32 -3.26 -18.49 -4.38
C GLU A 32 -3.22 -20.00 -4.08
N SER A 33 -2.46 -20.41 -3.07
CA SER A 33 -2.38 -21.80 -2.64
C SER A 33 -3.57 -22.25 -1.80
N ILE A 34 -4.42 -21.32 -1.31
CA ILE A 34 -5.56 -21.63 -0.44
C ILE A 34 -6.77 -22.01 -1.30
N PRO A 35 -7.35 -23.22 -1.12
CA PRO A 35 -8.58 -23.57 -1.79
C PRO A 35 -9.72 -22.61 -1.44
N ALA A 36 -10.60 -22.31 -2.40
CA ALA A 36 -11.71 -21.36 -2.21
C ALA A 36 -12.60 -21.68 -0.98
N ALA A 37 -12.80 -22.96 -0.69
CA ALA A 37 -13.57 -23.39 0.48
C ALA A 37 -12.87 -23.12 1.83
N GLN A 38 -11.59 -22.73 1.82
CA GLN A 38 -10.78 -22.45 3.00
C GLN A 38 -10.35 -20.97 3.07
N THR A 39 -11.04 -20.09 2.33
CA THR A 39 -10.79 -18.66 2.33
C THR A 39 -10.78 -18.11 3.75
N ARG A 40 -9.72 -17.34 4.08
CA ARG A 40 -9.52 -16.77 5.42
C ARG A 40 -10.07 -15.34 5.49
N MET A 41 -10.28 -14.88 6.72
CA MET A 41 -10.68 -13.48 6.99
C MET A 41 -9.67 -12.51 6.39
N ASP A 42 -10.16 -11.44 5.79
CA ASP A 42 -9.41 -10.34 5.15
C ASP A 42 -8.43 -10.76 4.04
N GLN A 43 -8.47 -12.03 3.62
CA GLN A 43 -7.63 -12.56 2.54
C GLN A 43 -7.80 -11.78 1.24
N TRP A 44 -9.02 -11.38 0.90
CA TRP A 44 -9.33 -10.64 -0.31
C TRP A 44 -8.72 -9.22 -0.30
N GLU A 45 -8.71 -8.56 0.86
CA GLU A 45 -8.09 -7.23 1.03
C GLU A 45 -6.56 -7.33 0.87
N ALA A 46 -5.94 -8.31 1.52
CA ALA A 46 -4.53 -8.58 1.39
C ALA A 46 -4.14 -8.90 -0.07
N GLN A 47 -4.97 -9.66 -0.79
CA GLN A 47 -4.76 -9.95 -2.20
C GLN A 47 -4.80 -8.69 -3.07
N ILE A 48 -5.74 -7.77 -2.80
CA ILE A 48 -5.82 -6.49 -3.52
C ILE A 48 -4.58 -5.66 -3.28
N LEU A 49 -4.18 -5.47 -2.01
CA LEU A 49 -2.98 -4.68 -1.70
C LEU A 49 -1.72 -5.31 -2.31
N ALA A 50 -1.52 -6.62 -2.17
CA ALA A 50 -0.38 -7.32 -2.78
C ALA A 50 -0.34 -7.11 -4.30
N ARG A 51 -1.49 -7.18 -4.98
CA ARG A 51 -1.60 -6.92 -6.42
C ARG A 51 -1.21 -5.49 -6.80
N VAL A 52 -1.57 -4.50 -5.97
CA VAL A 52 -1.12 -3.11 -6.16
C VAL A 52 0.39 -3.01 -6.01
N MET A 53 0.96 -3.64 -4.98
CA MET A 53 2.40 -3.61 -4.70
C MET A 53 3.24 -4.30 -5.78
N HIS A 54 2.70 -5.25 -6.52
CA HIS A 54 3.34 -5.82 -7.71
C HIS A 54 3.47 -4.83 -8.88
N LYS A 55 2.59 -3.84 -8.94
CA LYS A 55 2.54 -2.88 -10.06
C LYS A 55 3.18 -1.55 -9.73
N ALA A 56 3.19 -1.17 -8.46
CA ALA A 56 3.62 0.14 -8.01
C ALA A 56 4.26 0.07 -6.63
N GLU A 57 5.28 0.88 -6.41
CA GLU A 57 5.83 1.11 -5.08
C GLU A 57 4.86 2.00 -4.29
N CYS A 58 4.52 1.58 -3.08
CA CYS A 58 3.64 2.32 -2.20
C CYS A 58 4.47 3.12 -1.19
N ILE A 59 4.36 4.44 -1.23
CA ILE A 59 4.93 5.35 -0.23
C ILE A 59 3.79 5.92 0.60
N PHE A 60 3.86 5.75 1.91
CA PHE A 60 2.85 6.22 2.85
C PHE A 60 3.36 7.42 3.63
N VAL A 61 2.61 8.52 3.58
CA VAL A 61 2.88 9.72 4.37
C VAL A 61 1.97 9.70 5.59
N THR A 62 2.55 9.52 6.77
CA THR A 62 1.85 9.43 8.05
C THR A 62 2.81 9.80 9.19
N GLY A 63 2.30 9.93 10.42
CA GLY A 63 3.13 10.19 11.59
C GLY A 63 4.21 9.12 11.81
N GLU A 64 5.29 9.52 12.47
CA GLU A 64 6.45 8.65 12.71
C GLU A 64 6.09 7.43 13.58
N GLU A 65 5.09 7.55 14.42
CA GLU A 65 4.55 6.47 15.25
C GLU A 65 4.03 5.28 14.44
N ASN A 66 3.66 5.51 13.17
CA ASN A 66 3.16 4.47 12.26
C ASN A 66 4.25 3.91 11.33
N ARG A 67 5.48 4.39 11.42
CA ARG A 67 6.58 3.99 10.53
C ARG A 67 6.81 2.48 10.53
N GLU A 68 6.97 1.89 11.71
CA GLU A 68 7.21 0.46 11.84
C GLU A 68 6.07 -0.37 11.23
N LEU A 69 4.82 0.06 11.43
CA LEU A 69 3.65 -0.57 10.84
C LEU A 69 3.72 -0.57 9.31
N ILE A 70 4.02 0.58 8.70
CA ILE A 70 4.11 0.72 7.24
C ILE A 70 5.25 -0.13 6.67
N GLU A 71 6.42 -0.09 7.28
CA GLU A 71 7.59 -0.86 6.84
C GLU A 71 7.38 -2.37 7.01
N THR A 72 6.72 -2.81 8.08
CA THR A 72 6.35 -4.21 8.30
C THR A 72 5.38 -4.72 7.23
N MET A 73 4.51 -3.86 6.72
CA MET A 73 3.63 -4.18 5.60
C MET A 73 4.31 -4.05 4.22
N HIS A 74 5.64 -3.97 4.17
CA HIS A 74 6.45 -3.89 2.95
C HIS A 74 6.21 -2.63 2.10
N MET A 75 5.67 -1.58 2.70
CA MET A 75 5.54 -0.25 2.07
C MET A 75 6.62 0.69 2.57
N ARG A 76 6.83 1.79 1.90
CA ARG A 76 7.78 2.83 2.32
C ARG A 76 7.06 3.91 3.12
N TRP A 77 7.68 4.34 4.19
CA TRP A 77 7.21 5.45 5.00
C TRP A 77 7.92 6.76 4.60
N ALA A 78 7.19 7.88 4.65
CA ALA A 78 7.74 9.22 4.53
C ALA A 78 7.10 10.16 5.57
N PRO A 79 7.88 11.07 6.17
CA PRO A 79 7.40 11.97 7.23
C PRO A 79 6.48 13.08 6.70
N ASN A 80 6.57 13.40 5.42
CA ASN A 80 5.78 14.44 4.76
C ASN A 80 5.75 14.24 3.24
N VAL A 81 4.93 15.03 2.57
CA VAL A 81 4.74 14.92 1.11
C VAL A 81 6.01 15.25 0.34
N ASP A 82 6.79 16.23 0.78
CA ASP A 82 8.04 16.62 0.09
C ASP A 82 9.05 15.47 0.10
N ALA A 83 9.21 14.80 1.25
CA ALA A 83 10.07 13.62 1.36
C ALA A 83 9.57 12.48 0.45
N ALA A 84 8.25 12.22 0.42
CA ALA A 84 7.68 11.20 -0.44
C ALA A 84 7.90 11.51 -1.93
N LEU A 85 7.76 12.77 -2.34
CA LEU A 85 8.01 13.20 -3.72
C LEU A 85 9.50 13.08 -4.08
N CYS A 86 10.43 13.42 -3.17
CA CYS A 86 11.86 13.18 -3.37
C CYS A 86 12.14 11.69 -3.61
N MET A 87 11.63 10.81 -2.75
CA MET A 87 11.77 9.36 -2.90
C MET A 87 11.22 8.84 -4.23
N ALA A 88 10.08 9.36 -4.67
CA ALA A 88 9.48 8.99 -5.96
C ALA A 88 10.34 9.47 -7.14
N LYS A 89 10.83 10.71 -7.11
CA LYS A 89 11.68 11.28 -8.16
C LYS A 89 13.04 10.62 -8.28
N GLU A 90 13.63 10.20 -7.17
CA GLU A 90 14.88 9.42 -7.18
C GLU A 90 14.75 8.14 -7.99
N ARG A 91 13.56 7.54 -7.97
CA ARG A 91 13.28 6.29 -8.66
C ARG A 91 12.79 6.45 -10.09
N LEU A 92 11.94 7.44 -10.34
CA LEU A 92 11.25 7.65 -11.61
C LEU A 92 11.89 8.72 -12.48
N GLY A 93 12.83 9.51 -11.92
CA GLY A 93 13.44 10.66 -12.58
C GLY A 93 12.79 11.99 -12.17
N ALA A 94 13.53 13.07 -12.32
CA ALA A 94 13.11 14.41 -11.90
C ALA A 94 11.89 14.94 -12.67
N ASP A 95 11.74 14.51 -13.92
CA ASP A 95 10.68 14.94 -14.84
C ASP A 95 9.41 14.09 -14.78
N ALA A 96 9.34 13.16 -13.82
CA ALA A 96 8.15 12.33 -13.64
C ALA A 96 6.90 13.18 -13.38
N SER A 97 5.83 12.91 -14.11
CA SER A 97 4.54 13.58 -13.91
C SER A 97 3.92 13.19 -12.57
N VAL A 98 3.25 14.13 -11.93
CA VAL A 98 2.56 13.93 -10.66
C VAL A 98 1.08 14.20 -10.82
N THR A 99 0.26 13.21 -10.50
CA THR A 99 -1.19 13.37 -10.43
C THR A 99 -1.63 13.40 -8.98
N VAL A 100 -2.36 14.45 -8.59
CA VAL A 100 -2.91 14.59 -7.26
C VAL A 100 -4.38 14.14 -7.28
N ILE A 101 -4.73 13.22 -6.39
CA ILE A 101 -6.10 12.71 -6.23
C ILE A 101 -6.56 13.11 -4.83
N PRO A 102 -7.25 14.27 -4.68
CA PRO A 102 -7.81 14.66 -3.40
C PRO A 102 -8.97 13.72 -3.04
N ASP A 103 -9.10 13.43 -1.75
CA ASP A 103 -10.17 12.58 -1.24
C ASP A 103 -10.28 11.21 -1.96
N GLY A 104 -9.15 10.54 -2.11
CA GLY A 104 -9.01 9.31 -2.91
C GLY A 104 -9.93 8.14 -2.51
N VAL A 105 -10.55 8.19 -1.33
CA VAL A 105 -11.55 7.20 -0.89
C VAL A 105 -12.92 7.45 -1.53
N GLY A 106 -13.24 8.71 -1.82
CA GLY A 106 -14.55 9.13 -2.31
C GLY A 106 -14.65 9.34 -3.83
N VAL A 107 -13.58 9.09 -4.60
CA VAL A 107 -13.53 9.40 -6.03
C VAL A 107 -13.22 8.18 -6.89
N ILE A 108 -13.75 8.18 -8.11
CA ILE A 108 -13.38 7.23 -9.16
C ILE A 108 -12.52 7.97 -10.18
N VAL A 109 -11.25 7.57 -10.29
CA VAL A 109 -10.34 8.13 -11.29
C VAL A 109 -10.68 7.56 -12.67
N ARG A 110 -10.87 8.44 -13.64
CA ARG A 110 -11.04 8.09 -15.06
C ARG A 110 -9.98 8.81 -15.88
N GLU A 111 -9.40 8.11 -16.85
CA GLU A 111 -8.64 8.79 -17.89
C GLU A 111 -9.61 9.65 -18.71
N GLY A 112 -9.30 10.94 -18.81
CA GLY A 112 -10.04 11.83 -19.72
C GLY A 112 -9.76 11.44 -21.16
N GLU A 113 -10.79 11.41 -22.01
CA GLU A 113 -10.58 11.42 -23.46
C GLU A 113 -9.83 12.71 -23.82
N ALA A 114 -8.70 12.54 -24.48
CA ALA A 114 -7.90 13.66 -24.97
C ALA A 114 -8.62 14.42 -26.09
#